data_fdf1e8f216ffdb6fb60a9bcaab5905bc
#
_entry.id   fdf1e8f216ffdb6fb60a9bcaab5905bc
#
_cell.length_a   1.000
_cell.length_b   1.000
_cell.length_c   1.000
_cell.angle_alpha   90.00
_cell.angle_beta   90.00
_cell.angle_gamma   90.00
#
_symmetry.space_group_name_H-M   'P 1'
#
loop_
_entity.id
_entity.type
_entity.pdbx_description
1 polymer ?
#
loop_
_entity_poly.entity_id
_entity_poly.type
_entity_poly.pdbx_seq_one_letter_code
_entity_poly.pdbx_strand_id
1 'polypeptide(L)'
;MKSKHLGKETHYRLDKYSPSFLDAVKRNSPDQAKKIFGHDYWNAYEFSYLNPNNQPVLESLEIKIPMTSINTVESKSLKLYLASFFNKKFNDPKKAYALIEKDLGKLLNAEVSVKRKTKYQGPPKSILLNKASNRIPKNKIVKFEGFRSICPVTSQPDWANIYFYSANDSIDPKPLIKLLKSYRSRGDFHEACIESIFFSIIDDMAIKDLTVYGRFLRRGGIDINPIRSMSQKIIFQNFRDSIQ
;
A
#
# COMPACT_ATOMS: atom_id res chain seq x y z
N MET A 1 13.46 -14.11 -6.10
CA MET A 1 12.16 -14.73 -5.82
C MET A 1 11.41 -14.94 -7.14
N LYS A 2 10.93 -16.14 -7.46
CA LYS A 2 10.19 -16.39 -8.71
C LYS A 2 8.69 -16.21 -8.44
N SER A 3 8.11 -15.07 -8.84
CA SER A 3 6.65 -14.89 -8.86
C SER A 3 6.01 -15.83 -9.88
N LYS A 4 4.80 -16.31 -9.60
CA LYS A 4 4.04 -17.17 -10.53
C LYS A 4 3.61 -16.38 -11.78
N HIS A 5 3.27 -15.11 -11.64
CA HIS A 5 2.59 -14.33 -12.68
C HIS A 5 3.36 -13.08 -13.13
N LEU A 6 4.06 -12.41 -12.22
CA LEU A 6 4.75 -11.16 -12.51
C LEU A 6 5.95 -11.37 -13.43
N GLY A 7 6.06 -10.56 -14.49
CA GLY A 7 7.11 -10.67 -15.50
C GLY A 7 6.91 -11.79 -16.55
N LYS A 8 5.73 -12.43 -16.58
CA LYS A 8 5.39 -13.47 -17.56
C LYS A 8 4.18 -13.06 -18.40
N GLU A 9 4.14 -13.50 -19.66
CA GLU A 9 2.90 -13.52 -20.43
C GLU A 9 1.94 -14.51 -19.81
N THR A 10 0.69 -14.09 -19.62
CA THR A 10 -0.31 -14.90 -18.95
C THR A 10 -1.58 -14.91 -19.79
N HIS A 11 -1.91 -16.06 -20.36
CA HIS A 11 -3.17 -16.33 -21.05
C HIS A 11 -4.13 -17.06 -20.10
N TYR A 12 -4.59 -16.36 -19.03
CA TYR A 12 -5.54 -16.95 -18.09
C TYR A 12 -6.97 -16.80 -18.60
N ARG A 13 -7.69 -17.93 -18.66
CA ARG A 13 -9.16 -17.89 -18.69
C ARG A 13 -9.65 -17.50 -17.30
N LEU A 14 -10.11 -16.25 -17.17
CA LEU A 14 -10.66 -15.73 -15.91
C LEU A 14 -12.15 -16.06 -15.74
N ASP A 15 -12.67 -17.05 -16.47
CA ASP A 15 -14.09 -17.40 -16.55
C ASP A 15 -14.67 -17.95 -15.23
N LYS A 16 -13.82 -18.37 -14.29
CA LYS A 16 -14.23 -18.88 -12.99
C LYS A 16 -13.38 -18.30 -11.87
N TYR A 17 -14.06 -17.96 -10.78
CA TYR A 17 -13.41 -17.62 -9.52
C TYR A 17 -12.41 -18.70 -9.11
N SER A 18 -11.19 -18.27 -8.77
CA SER A 18 -10.15 -19.18 -8.29
C SER A 18 -9.14 -18.48 -7.38
N PRO A 19 -9.01 -18.94 -6.12
CA PRO A 19 -7.96 -18.45 -5.22
C PRO A 19 -6.55 -18.93 -5.64
N SER A 20 -6.44 -19.87 -6.59
CA SER A 20 -5.15 -20.35 -7.09
C SER A 20 -4.35 -19.28 -7.86
N PHE A 21 -5.00 -18.18 -8.27
CA PHE A 21 -4.32 -17.01 -8.84
C PHE A 21 -3.45 -16.28 -7.83
N LEU A 22 -3.78 -16.35 -6.54
CA LEU A 22 -3.05 -15.64 -5.50
C LEU A 22 -1.63 -16.18 -5.34
N ASP A 23 -0.69 -15.25 -5.21
CA ASP A 23 0.73 -15.53 -4.96
C ASP A 23 1.23 -14.67 -3.79
N ALA A 24 1.97 -15.30 -2.87
CA ALA A 24 2.50 -14.64 -1.69
C ALA A 24 3.95 -14.21 -1.91
N VAL A 25 4.28 -13.04 -1.39
CA VAL A 25 5.66 -12.53 -1.32
C VAL A 25 6.05 -12.45 0.14
N LYS A 26 7.11 -13.15 0.53
CA LYS A 26 7.62 -13.09 1.90
C LYS A 26 8.08 -11.66 2.22
N ARG A 27 7.63 -11.12 3.34
CA ARG A 27 8.14 -9.85 3.85
C ARG A 27 9.54 -10.03 4.44
N ASN A 28 10.37 -9.02 4.30
CA ASN A 28 11.54 -8.90 5.15
C ASN A 28 11.02 -8.57 6.55
N SER A 29 11.24 -9.44 7.53
CA SER A 29 10.79 -9.19 8.90
C SER A 29 11.48 -7.93 9.42
N PRO A 30 10.72 -6.91 9.86
CA PRO A 30 11.33 -5.77 10.56
C PRO A 30 11.98 -6.28 11.85
N ASP A 31 12.99 -5.56 12.31
CA ASP A 31 13.60 -5.82 13.61
C ASP A 31 12.51 -5.80 14.70
N GLN A 32 12.21 -6.97 15.28
CA GLN A 32 11.14 -7.14 16.26
C GLN A 32 11.42 -6.40 17.59
N ALA A 33 12.65 -5.92 17.79
CA ALA A 33 13.02 -5.16 18.97
C ALA A 33 12.34 -3.78 19.05
N LYS A 34 11.87 -3.23 17.93
CA LYS A 34 11.20 -1.92 17.87
C LYS A 34 9.67 -2.11 17.80
N LYS A 35 8.95 -1.52 18.76
CA LYS A 35 7.48 -1.52 18.75
C LYS A 35 6.97 -0.59 17.63
N ILE A 36 6.57 -1.16 16.50
CA ILE A 36 6.12 -0.46 15.31
C ILE A 36 4.69 -0.89 14.98
N PHE A 37 3.90 0.05 14.50
CA PHE A 37 2.52 -0.13 14.08
C PHE A 37 2.37 0.24 12.62
N GLY A 38 1.42 -0.37 11.93
CA GLY A 38 1.15 -0.02 10.55
C GLY A 38 0.34 -1.07 9.82
N HIS A 39 0.00 -0.73 8.62
CA HIS A 39 -0.70 -1.60 7.69
C HIS A 39 -0.48 -1.08 6.26
N ASP A 40 -0.89 -1.88 5.30
CA ASP A 40 -0.88 -1.51 3.90
C ASP A 40 -2.32 -1.38 3.42
N TYR A 41 -2.68 -0.21 2.89
CA TYR A 41 -3.93 -0.03 2.18
C TYR A 41 -3.75 -0.38 0.70
N TRP A 42 -4.51 -1.34 0.23
CA TRP A 42 -4.62 -1.69 -1.17
C TRP A 42 -6.00 -1.24 -1.65
N ASN A 43 -6.04 -0.28 -2.56
CA ASN A 43 -7.29 0.15 -3.18
C ASN A 43 -7.42 -0.53 -4.53
N ALA A 44 -8.41 -1.39 -4.70
CA ALA A 44 -8.74 -2.05 -5.96
C ALA A 44 -9.96 -1.37 -6.57
N TYR A 45 -9.79 -0.77 -7.74
CA TYR A 45 -10.81 0.09 -8.37
C TYR A 45 -11.70 -0.64 -9.38
N GLU A 46 -11.35 -1.87 -9.73
CA GLU A 46 -11.96 -2.62 -10.83
C GLU A 46 -12.56 -3.96 -10.35
N PHE A 47 -13.08 -4.02 -9.11
CA PHE A 47 -13.71 -5.23 -8.61
C PHE A 47 -15.12 -5.38 -9.17
N SER A 48 -15.39 -6.50 -9.87
CA SER A 48 -16.68 -6.75 -10.49
C SER A 48 -17.21 -8.15 -10.20
N TYR A 49 -18.52 -8.25 -10.08
CA TYR A 49 -19.27 -9.49 -9.86
C TYR A 49 -20.71 -9.34 -10.44
N LEU A 50 -21.53 -10.41 -10.39
CA LEU A 50 -22.92 -10.36 -10.78
C LEU A 50 -23.85 -10.25 -9.56
N ASN A 51 -24.86 -9.37 -9.64
CA ASN A 51 -25.94 -9.33 -8.67
C ASN A 51 -26.96 -10.49 -8.87
N PRO A 52 -27.99 -10.63 -8.01
CA PRO A 52 -29.00 -11.68 -8.16
C PRO A 52 -29.70 -11.72 -9.53
N ASN A 53 -29.83 -10.56 -10.16
CA ASN A 53 -30.48 -10.42 -11.47
C ASN A 53 -29.52 -10.60 -12.67
N ASN A 54 -28.33 -11.19 -12.46
CA ASN A 54 -27.26 -11.33 -13.45
C ASN A 54 -26.73 -10.01 -14.04
N GLN A 55 -26.95 -8.90 -13.36
CA GLN A 55 -26.40 -7.62 -13.80
C GLN A 55 -24.99 -7.43 -13.25
N PRO A 56 -24.04 -6.92 -14.03
CA PRO A 56 -22.70 -6.64 -13.55
C PRO A 56 -22.69 -5.50 -12.52
N VAL A 57 -21.95 -5.68 -11.46
CA VAL A 57 -21.65 -4.66 -10.45
C VAL A 57 -20.16 -4.36 -10.51
N LEU A 58 -19.81 -3.08 -10.51
CA LEU A 58 -18.42 -2.60 -10.45
C LEU A 58 -18.26 -1.75 -9.19
N GLU A 59 -17.27 -2.09 -8.37
CA GLU A 59 -17.00 -1.42 -7.09
C GLU A 59 -15.52 -1.18 -6.87
N SER A 60 -15.21 -0.15 -6.09
CA SER A 60 -13.88 0.03 -5.52
C SER A 60 -13.82 -0.60 -4.14
N LEU A 61 -12.76 -1.36 -3.88
CA LEU A 61 -12.50 -1.98 -2.59
C LEU A 61 -11.30 -1.33 -1.89
N GLU A 62 -11.40 -1.20 -0.57
CA GLU A 62 -10.27 -0.98 0.31
C GLU A 62 -9.94 -2.30 0.99
N ILE A 63 -8.73 -2.81 0.75
CA ILE A 63 -8.17 -4.00 1.40
C ILE A 63 -7.09 -3.51 2.35
N LYS A 64 -7.20 -3.86 3.63
CA LYS A 64 -6.25 -3.47 4.67
C LYS A 64 -5.50 -4.71 5.16
N ILE A 65 -4.19 -4.73 4.96
CA ILE A 65 -3.30 -5.82 5.36
C ILE A 65 -2.41 -5.32 6.50
N PRO A 66 -2.34 -6.01 7.65
CA PRO A 66 -1.47 -5.60 8.74
C PRO A 66 0.01 -5.75 8.35
N MET A 67 0.85 -4.83 8.78
CA MET A 67 2.30 -4.91 8.54
C MET A 67 2.96 -6.15 9.19
N THR A 68 2.32 -6.71 10.19
CA THR A 68 2.79 -7.91 10.92
C THR A 68 2.53 -9.22 10.18
N SER A 69 1.85 -9.19 9.03
CA SER A 69 1.65 -10.39 8.20
C SER A 69 3.00 -10.95 7.74
N ILE A 70 3.15 -12.28 7.75
CA ILE A 70 4.38 -12.96 7.34
C ILE A 70 4.69 -12.70 5.84
N ASN A 71 3.62 -12.58 5.04
CA ASN A 71 3.70 -12.32 3.62
C ASN A 71 2.90 -11.08 3.23
N THR A 72 3.21 -10.48 2.09
CA THR A 72 2.30 -9.63 1.34
C THR A 72 1.81 -10.35 0.09
N VAL A 73 0.75 -9.86 -0.55
CA VAL A 73 0.24 -10.44 -1.80
C VAL A 73 0.97 -9.82 -3.00
N GLU A 74 1.25 -10.63 -4.02
CA GLU A 74 1.81 -10.12 -5.27
C GLU A 74 0.71 -9.39 -6.08
N SER A 75 1.01 -8.19 -6.57
CA SER A 75 0.02 -7.26 -7.11
C SER A 75 -0.69 -7.75 -8.38
N LYS A 76 0.01 -8.38 -9.32
CA LYS A 76 -0.58 -8.95 -10.54
C LYS A 76 -1.46 -10.16 -10.18
N SER A 77 -1.03 -10.96 -9.21
CA SER A 77 -1.79 -12.10 -8.72
C SER A 77 -3.10 -11.68 -8.06
N LEU A 78 -3.07 -10.64 -7.23
CA LEU A 78 -4.28 -10.06 -6.65
C LEU A 78 -5.23 -9.51 -7.72
N LYS A 79 -4.70 -8.81 -8.73
CA LYS A 79 -5.50 -8.33 -9.84
C LYS A 79 -6.21 -9.46 -10.59
N LEU A 80 -5.48 -10.53 -10.93
CA LEU A 80 -6.04 -11.72 -11.60
C LEU A 80 -7.11 -12.40 -10.72
N TYR A 81 -6.82 -12.53 -9.43
CA TYR A 81 -7.77 -13.09 -8.46
C TYR A 81 -9.07 -12.26 -8.39
N LEU A 82 -8.98 -10.95 -8.21
CA LEU A 82 -10.16 -10.07 -8.17
C LEU A 82 -10.92 -10.08 -9.50
N ALA A 83 -10.21 -10.10 -10.62
CA ALA A 83 -10.83 -10.20 -11.94
C ALA A 83 -11.59 -11.52 -12.15
N SER A 84 -11.19 -12.62 -11.47
CA SER A 84 -11.88 -13.92 -11.59
C SER A 84 -13.31 -13.95 -11.01
N PHE A 85 -13.72 -12.89 -10.32
CA PHE A 85 -15.09 -12.76 -9.75
C PHE A 85 -16.14 -12.31 -10.76
N PHE A 86 -15.77 -11.79 -11.92
CA PHE A 86 -16.66 -11.06 -12.81
C PHE A 86 -17.97 -11.81 -13.18
N ASN A 87 -17.93 -13.14 -13.29
CA ASN A 87 -19.11 -14.00 -13.54
C ASN A 87 -19.68 -14.65 -12.28
N LYS A 88 -19.08 -14.39 -11.09
CA LYS A 88 -19.58 -14.98 -9.84
C LYS A 88 -20.75 -14.18 -9.31
N LYS A 89 -21.87 -14.86 -9.04
CA LYS A 89 -23.08 -14.24 -8.50
C LYS A 89 -23.03 -14.15 -6.98
N PHE A 90 -23.43 -12.98 -6.45
CA PHE A 90 -23.63 -12.74 -5.02
C PHE A 90 -24.96 -12.09 -4.74
N ASN A 91 -25.71 -12.66 -3.78
CA ASN A 91 -26.96 -12.08 -3.30
C ASN A 91 -26.72 -10.92 -2.31
N ASP A 92 -25.55 -10.90 -1.66
CA ASP A 92 -25.11 -9.87 -0.75
C ASP A 92 -23.62 -9.56 -1.05
N PRO A 93 -23.27 -8.29 -1.36
CA PRO A 93 -21.89 -7.88 -1.58
C PRO A 93 -20.93 -8.25 -0.44
N LYS A 94 -21.43 -8.24 0.81
CA LYS A 94 -20.63 -8.61 2.00
C LYS A 94 -20.09 -10.03 1.91
N LYS A 95 -20.79 -10.94 1.24
CA LYS A 95 -20.30 -12.33 1.02
C LYS A 95 -19.09 -12.37 0.09
N ALA A 96 -19.03 -11.46 -0.90
CA ALA A 96 -17.85 -11.33 -1.76
C ALA A 96 -16.64 -10.80 -0.96
N TYR A 97 -16.86 -9.78 -0.11
CA TYR A 97 -15.78 -9.21 0.71
C TYR A 97 -15.26 -10.23 1.73
N ALA A 98 -16.15 -10.92 2.43
CA ALA A 98 -15.78 -11.99 3.37
C ALA A 98 -15.00 -13.14 2.70
N LEU A 99 -15.33 -13.45 1.44
CA LEU A 99 -14.59 -14.45 0.68
C LEU A 99 -13.17 -13.97 0.37
N ILE A 100 -13.00 -12.70 -0.02
CA ILE A 100 -11.69 -12.10 -0.26
C ILE A 100 -10.87 -12.04 1.04
N GLU A 101 -11.49 -11.64 2.17
CA GLU A 101 -10.86 -11.64 3.50
C GLU A 101 -10.34 -13.03 3.87
N LYS A 102 -11.17 -14.06 3.68
CA LYS A 102 -10.83 -15.46 3.96
C LYS A 102 -9.64 -15.92 3.13
N ASP A 103 -9.67 -15.68 1.81
CA ASP A 103 -8.63 -16.16 0.89
C ASP A 103 -7.30 -15.44 1.11
N LEU A 104 -7.34 -14.11 1.27
CA LEU A 104 -6.14 -13.33 1.58
C LEU A 104 -5.64 -13.64 2.99
N GLY A 105 -6.52 -13.78 3.98
CA GLY A 105 -6.14 -14.13 5.34
C GLY A 105 -5.39 -15.46 5.41
N LYS A 106 -5.86 -16.47 4.66
CA LYS A 106 -5.18 -17.76 4.52
C LYS A 106 -3.81 -17.63 3.84
N LEU A 107 -3.73 -16.85 2.74
CA LEU A 107 -2.49 -16.65 2.01
C LEU A 107 -1.41 -15.94 2.85
N LEU A 108 -1.83 -14.92 3.60
CA LEU A 108 -0.93 -14.00 4.29
C LEU A 108 -0.68 -14.41 5.75
N ASN A 109 -1.42 -15.41 6.24
CA ASN A 109 -1.46 -15.80 7.65
C ASN A 109 -1.69 -14.61 8.58
N ALA A 110 -2.73 -13.81 8.26
CA ALA A 110 -3.04 -12.56 8.96
C ALA A 110 -4.54 -12.21 8.82
N GLU A 111 -5.06 -11.42 9.75
CA GLU A 111 -6.40 -10.84 9.63
C GLU A 111 -6.39 -9.72 8.59
N VAL A 112 -7.12 -9.91 7.49
CA VAL A 112 -7.28 -8.94 6.41
C VAL A 112 -8.69 -8.36 6.49
N SER A 113 -8.84 -7.05 6.31
CA SER A 113 -10.14 -6.39 6.23
C SER A 113 -10.40 -5.90 4.83
N VAL A 114 -11.61 -6.18 4.32
CA VAL A 114 -12.07 -5.77 2.98
C VAL A 114 -13.39 -5.03 3.10
N LYS A 115 -13.46 -3.84 2.53
CA LYS A 115 -14.70 -3.07 2.49
C LYS A 115 -14.87 -2.30 1.18
N ARG A 116 -16.12 -2.05 0.83
CA ARG A 116 -16.42 -1.14 -0.27
C ARG A 116 -15.93 0.26 0.05
N LYS A 117 -15.29 0.90 -0.93
CA LYS A 117 -14.82 2.29 -0.85
C LYS A 117 -15.64 3.17 -1.77
N THR A 118 -16.56 3.93 -1.20
CA THR A 118 -17.46 4.82 -1.97
C THR A 118 -17.00 6.27 -1.98
N LYS A 119 -16.23 6.67 -0.98
CA LYS A 119 -15.73 8.05 -0.84
C LYS A 119 -14.25 8.04 -0.46
N TYR A 120 -13.51 8.94 -1.08
CA TYR A 120 -12.11 9.21 -0.74
C TYR A 120 -12.02 10.64 -0.19
N GLN A 121 -11.43 10.77 0.98
CA GLN A 121 -11.04 12.08 1.48
C GLN A 121 -9.88 12.61 0.63
N GLY A 122 -9.76 13.92 0.52
CA GLY A 122 -8.59 14.56 -0.07
C GLY A 122 -7.37 14.44 0.85
N PRO A 123 -6.17 14.77 0.33
CA PRO A 123 -4.96 14.76 1.13
C PRO A 123 -5.02 15.79 2.26
N PRO A 124 -4.39 15.52 3.40
CA PRO A 124 -4.33 16.46 4.51
C PRO A 124 -3.51 17.69 4.13
N LYS A 125 -3.82 18.84 4.77
CA LYS A 125 -2.98 20.04 4.65
C LYS A 125 -1.56 19.71 5.12
N SER A 126 -0.57 19.98 4.28
CA SER A 126 0.83 19.59 4.52
C SER A 126 1.82 20.68 4.10
N ILE A 127 2.99 20.68 4.72
CA ILE A 127 4.13 21.49 4.30
C ILE A 127 4.88 20.71 3.21
N LEU A 128 5.15 21.35 2.09
CA LEU A 128 5.86 20.71 0.98
C LEU A 128 7.36 20.66 1.28
N LEU A 129 7.87 19.45 1.51
CA LEU A 129 9.27 19.20 1.84
C LEU A 129 10.23 19.67 0.73
N ASN A 130 9.83 19.49 -0.52
CA ASN A 130 10.64 19.88 -1.68
C ASN A 130 10.98 21.39 -1.73
N LYS A 131 10.20 22.21 -1.05
CA LYS A 131 10.36 23.69 -0.99
C LYS A 131 10.86 24.17 0.38
N ALA A 132 11.02 23.27 1.37
CA ALA A 132 11.44 23.66 2.71
C ALA A 132 12.94 23.90 2.76
N SER A 133 13.36 25.07 3.20
CA SER A 133 14.76 25.44 3.44
C SER A 133 15.15 25.33 4.92
N ASN A 134 14.19 25.50 5.82
CA ASN A 134 14.37 25.49 7.27
C ASN A 134 13.79 24.22 7.87
N ARG A 135 14.22 23.92 9.10
CA ARG A 135 13.69 22.81 9.89
C ARG A 135 12.17 22.95 10.08
N ILE A 136 11.43 21.90 9.76
CA ILE A 136 9.96 21.90 9.87
C ILE A 136 9.58 21.61 11.33
N PRO A 137 8.72 22.45 11.95
CA PRO A 137 8.31 22.27 13.34
C PRO A 137 7.58 20.93 13.57
N LYS A 138 7.66 20.43 14.79
CA LYS A 138 6.85 19.29 15.25
C LYS A 138 5.34 19.52 15.03
N ASN A 139 4.57 18.46 15.07
CA ASN A 139 3.10 18.47 14.91
C ASN A 139 2.63 19.08 13.58
N LYS A 140 3.41 18.90 12.53
CA LYS A 140 3.06 19.28 11.15
C LYS A 140 3.15 18.06 10.25
N ILE A 141 2.19 17.96 9.34
CA ILE A 141 2.26 16.97 8.26
C ILE A 141 3.16 17.55 7.17
N VAL A 142 4.12 16.73 6.74
CA VAL A 142 5.10 17.05 5.71
C VAL A 142 4.84 16.16 4.52
N LYS A 143 4.88 16.71 3.30
CA LYS A 143 4.69 15.96 2.04
C LYS A 143 5.94 16.09 1.17
N PHE A 144 6.46 14.99 0.68
CA PHE A 144 7.45 14.96 -0.40
C PHE A 144 6.74 14.53 -1.70
N GLU A 145 6.81 15.36 -2.71
CA GLU A 145 6.22 15.10 -4.03
C GLU A 145 7.24 14.55 -5.01
N GLY A 146 6.78 13.64 -5.88
CA GLY A 146 7.59 13.09 -6.96
C GLY A 146 8.64 12.08 -6.45
N PHE A 147 8.36 11.38 -5.37
CA PHE A 147 9.16 10.22 -4.98
C PHE A 147 9.15 9.18 -6.10
N ARG A 148 10.31 8.56 -6.32
CA ARG A 148 10.48 7.50 -7.31
C ARG A 148 11.32 6.38 -6.72
N SER A 149 10.85 5.15 -6.92
CA SER A 149 11.62 3.92 -6.78
C SER A 149 11.51 3.08 -8.06
N ILE A 150 12.03 1.87 -8.06
CA ILE A 150 11.96 0.93 -9.19
C ILE A 150 11.30 -0.34 -8.71
N CYS A 151 10.38 -0.88 -9.49
CA CYS A 151 9.84 -2.22 -9.24
C CYS A 151 10.97 -3.26 -9.40
N PRO A 152 11.26 -4.11 -8.38
CA PRO A 152 12.38 -5.05 -8.42
C PRO A 152 12.21 -6.17 -9.45
N VAL A 153 10.99 -6.33 -9.99
CA VAL A 153 10.65 -7.41 -10.95
C VAL A 153 10.57 -6.90 -12.38
N THR A 154 9.92 -5.75 -12.61
CA THR A 154 9.66 -5.23 -13.96
C THR A 154 10.61 -4.12 -14.37
N SER A 155 11.46 -3.63 -13.45
CA SER A 155 12.34 -2.46 -13.64
C SER A 155 11.59 -1.17 -14.02
N GLN A 156 10.27 -1.16 -13.93
CA GLN A 156 9.46 0.04 -14.17
C GLN A 156 9.51 0.98 -12.97
N PRO A 157 9.45 2.31 -13.19
CA PRO A 157 9.45 3.28 -12.10
C PRO A 157 8.14 3.22 -11.31
N ASP A 158 8.23 3.25 -9.97
CA ASP A 158 7.13 3.42 -9.04
C ASP A 158 7.13 4.84 -8.50
N TRP A 159 6.08 5.60 -8.77
CA TRP A 159 5.94 6.98 -8.36
C TRP A 159 5.02 7.11 -7.16
N ALA A 160 5.37 8.01 -6.23
CA ALA A 160 4.56 8.27 -5.05
C ALA A 160 4.69 9.71 -4.55
N ASN A 161 3.74 10.12 -3.72
CA ASN A 161 3.93 11.16 -2.73
C ASN A 161 4.10 10.50 -1.36
N ILE A 162 5.06 10.98 -0.56
CA ILE A 162 5.31 10.43 0.77
C ILE A 162 4.99 11.48 1.81
N TYR A 163 4.23 11.07 2.83
CA TYR A 163 3.82 11.91 3.95
C TYR A 163 4.55 11.49 5.21
N PHE A 164 4.97 12.48 5.98
CA PHE A 164 5.67 12.32 7.25
C PHE A 164 4.95 13.10 8.33
N TYR A 165 4.99 12.57 9.54
CA TYR A 165 4.48 13.25 10.71
C TYR A 165 5.27 12.83 11.94
N SER A 166 5.59 13.82 12.80
CA SER A 166 6.07 13.59 14.15
C SER A 166 5.36 14.60 15.08
N ALA A 167 4.83 14.12 16.19
CA ALA A 167 4.19 14.98 17.18
C ALA A 167 5.21 15.73 18.03
N ASN A 168 6.38 15.13 18.28
CA ASN A 168 7.35 15.58 19.26
C ASN A 168 8.64 16.12 18.65
N ASP A 169 9.01 15.67 17.45
CA ASP A 169 10.27 16.00 16.82
C ASP A 169 10.08 16.91 15.61
N SER A 170 11.01 17.86 15.42
CA SER A 170 11.11 18.65 14.19
C SER A 170 11.86 17.90 13.11
N ILE A 171 11.47 18.08 11.86
CA ILE A 171 12.05 17.39 10.70
C ILE A 171 13.04 18.30 9.99
N ASP A 172 14.29 17.83 9.83
CA ASP A 172 15.29 18.50 8.98
C ASP A 172 15.06 18.11 7.52
N PRO A 173 14.76 19.07 6.62
CA PRO A 173 14.48 18.75 5.23
C PRO A 173 15.70 18.24 4.47
N LYS A 174 16.91 18.70 4.79
CA LYS A 174 18.13 18.40 4.00
C LYS A 174 18.48 16.90 3.99
N PRO A 175 18.70 16.23 5.16
CA PRO A 175 19.00 14.80 5.18
C PRO A 175 17.83 13.97 4.66
N LEU A 176 16.58 14.37 4.95
CA LEU A 176 15.39 13.65 4.49
C LEU A 176 15.27 13.68 2.96
N ILE A 177 15.43 14.83 2.31
CA ILE A 177 15.43 14.94 0.84
C ILE A 177 16.56 14.11 0.23
N LYS A 178 17.76 14.13 0.82
CA LYS A 178 18.89 13.31 0.36
C LYS A 178 18.57 11.82 0.41
N LEU A 179 17.98 11.34 1.53
CA LEU A 179 17.52 9.97 1.69
C LEU A 179 16.50 9.61 0.60
N LEU A 180 15.43 10.40 0.43
CA LEU A 180 14.37 10.11 -0.53
C LEU A 180 14.88 10.09 -1.98
N LYS A 181 15.82 10.97 -2.32
CA LYS A 181 16.46 10.98 -3.64
C LYS A 181 17.32 9.75 -3.91
N SER A 182 17.90 9.10 -2.89
CA SER A 182 18.70 7.88 -3.07
C SER A 182 17.90 6.68 -3.56
N TYR A 183 16.56 6.72 -3.42
CA TYR A 183 15.67 5.64 -3.90
C TYR A 183 15.40 5.68 -5.41
N ARG A 184 15.79 6.74 -6.13
CA ARG A 184 15.43 6.93 -7.55
C ARG A 184 15.87 5.80 -8.48
N SER A 185 16.92 5.08 -8.13
CA SER A 185 17.46 3.91 -8.87
C SER A 185 17.41 2.61 -8.05
N ARG A 186 16.77 2.63 -6.88
CA ARG A 186 16.68 1.46 -5.99
C ARG A 186 15.39 0.68 -6.27
N GLY A 187 15.52 -0.65 -6.35
CA GLY A 187 14.41 -1.58 -6.60
C GLY A 187 13.92 -2.23 -5.32
N ASP A 188 12.72 -1.84 -4.86
CA ASP A 188 12.05 -2.44 -3.71
C ASP A 188 10.52 -2.48 -3.96
N PHE A 189 9.82 -3.44 -3.36
CA PHE A 189 8.35 -3.39 -3.26
C PHE A 189 7.92 -2.17 -2.43
N HIS A 190 6.73 -1.65 -2.70
CA HIS A 190 6.21 -0.43 -2.03
C HIS A 190 6.28 -0.52 -0.52
N GLU A 191 5.89 -1.65 0.06
CA GLU A 191 5.90 -1.92 1.50
C GLU A 191 7.32 -1.90 2.07
N ALA A 192 8.24 -2.63 1.43
CA ALA A 192 9.63 -2.68 1.84
C ALA A 192 10.33 -1.32 1.67
N CYS A 193 9.96 -0.57 0.63
CA CYS A 193 10.47 0.77 0.39
C CYS A 193 10.09 1.72 1.53
N ILE A 194 8.82 1.76 1.93
CA ILE A 194 8.35 2.61 3.03
C ILE A 194 8.93 2.16 4.39
N GLU A 195 9.07 0.86 4.62
CA GLU A 195 9.74 0.34 5.81
C GLU A 195 11.21 0.78 5.88
N SER A 196 11.95 0.64 4.79
CA SER A 196 13.35 1.04 4.72
C SER A 196 13.52 2.56 4.95
N ILE A 197 12.64 3.40 4.37
CA ILE A 197 12.63 4.85 4.62
C ILE A 197 12.35 5.13 6.10
N PHE A 198 11.35 4.46 6.67
CA PHE A 198 10.95 4.64 8.05
C PHE A 198 12.11 4.32 9.02
N PHE A 199 12.77 3.17 8.85
CA PHE A 199 13.91 2.78 9.68
C PHE A 199 15.11 3.70 9.51
N SER A 200 15.47 4.06 8.27
CA SER A 200 16.57 5.02 8.03
C SER A 200 16.35 6.36 8.73
N ILE A 201 15.11 6.85 8.78
CA ILE A 201 14.81 8.12 9.49
C ILE A 201 14.96 7.95 10.99
N ILE A 202 14.48 6.86 11.57
CA ILE A 202 14.59 6.60 13.01
C ILE A 202 16.05 6.46 13.43
N ASP A 203 16.82 5.68 12.67
CA ASP A 203 18.19 5.33 13.01
C ASP A 203 19.16 6.50 12.75
N ASP A 204 19.03 7.19 11.61
CA ASP A 204 19.98 8.22 11.18
C ASP A 204 19.60 9.65 11.65
N MET A 205 18.32 9.92 11.90
CA MET A 205 17.80 11.26 12.20
C MET A 205 17.27 11.40 13.63
N ALA A 206 17.34 10.33 14.43
CA ALA A 206 16.93 10.28 15.83
C ALA A 206 15.50 10.78 16.12
N ILE A 207 14.56 10.59 15.17
CA ILE A 207 13.14 10.92 15.36
C ILE A 207 12.47 9.80 16.13
N LYS A 208 11.81 10.13 17.25
CA LYS A 208 11.31 9.17 18.24
C LYS A 208 9.81 8.81 18.10
N ASP A 209 9.05 9.55 17.31
CA ASP A 209 7.60 9.33 17.17
C ASP A 209 7.11 9.45 15.71
N LEU A 210 7.92 8.99 14.79
CA LEU A 210 7.70 9.08 13.35
C LEU A 210 6.46 8.29 12.87
N THR A 211 5.74 8.88 11.94
CA THR A 211 4.81 8.19 11.04
C THR A 211 5.18 8.50 9.58
N VAL A 212 5.31 7.46 8.75
CA VAL A 212 5.57 7.57 7.31
C VAL A 212 4.44 6.89 6.54
N TYR A 213 3.91 7.57 5.52
CA TYR A 213 2.83 7.06 4.68
C TYR A 213 3.13 7.29 3.20
N GLY A 214 3.27 6.20 2.43
CA GLY A 214 3.45 6.22 0.99
C GLY A 214 2.11 6.24 0.27
N ARG A 215 1.96 7.16 -0.71
CA ARG A 215 0.79 7.23 -1.61
C ARG A 215 1.28 6.98 -3.03
N PHE A 216 1.33 5.70 -3.42
CA PHE A 216 1.82 5.29 -4.73
C PHE A 216 0.73 5.44 -5.81
N LEU A 217 1.16 5.74 -7.04
CA LEU A 217 0.28 5.73 -8.18
C LEU A 217 -0.25 4.33 -8.43
N ARG A 218 -1.52 4.26 -8.84
CA ARG A 218 -2.15 3.00 -9.22
C ARG A 218 -1.52 2.42 -10.49
N ARG A 219 -1.44 1.10 -10.51
CA ARG A 219 -1.06 0.31 -11.68
C ARG A 219 -2.07 -0.80 -11.89
N GLY A 220 -2.60 -0.90 -13.10
CA GLY A 220 -3.54 -1.94 -13.45
C GLY A 220 -4.77 -1.99 -12.52
N GLY A 221 -5.32 -0.82 -12.13
CA GLY A 221 -6.50 -0.72 -11.30
C GLY A 221 -6.28 -0.93 -9.80
N ILE A 222 -5.02 -1.00 -9.32
CA ILE A 222 -4.67 -1.15 -7.90
C ILE A 222 -3.61 -0.12 -7.51
N ASP A 223 -3.77 0.54 -6.38
CA ASP A 223 -2.71 1.27 -5.68
C ASP A 223 -2.39 0.62 -4.33
N ILE A 224 -1.13 0.74 -3.90
CA ILE A 224 -0.59 0.12 -2.68
C ILE A 224 0.01 1.21 -1.82
N ASN A 225 -0.52 1.42 -0.62
CA ASN A 225 -0.22 2.56 0.21
C ASN A 225 0.19 2.12 1.62
N PRO A 226 1.48 1.84 1.83
CA PRO A 226 2.00 1.39 3.11
C PRO A 226 2.09 2.54 4.11
N ILE A 227 1.74 2.26 5.37
CA ILE A 227 1.91 3.18 6.48
C ILE A 227 2.67 2.49 7.62
N ARG A 228 3.65 3.19 8.18
CA ARG A 228 4.47 2.75 9.33
C ARG A 228 4.53 3.86 10.37
N SER A 229 4.40 3.49 11.65
CA SER A 229 4.33 4.46 12.74
C SER A 229 4.94 3.89 14.03
N MET A 230 5.59 4.73 14.79
CA MET A 230 5.97 4.43 16.18
C MET A 230 4.80 4.57 17.15
N SER A 231 3.71 5.23 16.74
CA SER A 231 2.49 5.40 17.53
C SER A 231 1.42 4.41 17.11
N GLN A 232 0.74 3.78 18.08
CA GLN A 232 -0.43 2.96 17.82
C GLN A 232 -1.59 3.79 17.24
N LYS A 233 -1.70 5.07 17.64
CA LYS A 233 -2.69 6.00 17.11
C LYS A 233 -2.15 6.63 15.82
N ILE A 234 -2.44 6.01 14.69
CA ILE A 234 -2.07 6.52 13.38
C ILE A 234 -3.01 7.65 12.97
N ILE A 235 -2.44 8.82 12.66
CA ILE A 235 -3.21 10.02 12.32
C ILE A 235 -3.76 10.03 10.89
N PHE A 236 -3.14 9.27 9.99
CA PHE A 236 -3.54 9.24 8.59
C PHE A 236 -4.69 8.24 8.35
N GLN A 237 -5.68 8.71 7.62
CA GLN A 237 -6.71 7.86 7.05
C GLN A 237 -6.32 7.45 5.62
N ASN A 238 -7.02 6.50 5.02
CA ASN A 238 -6.85 6.17 3.61
C ASN A 238 -7.50 7.26 2.74
N PHE A 239 -6.78 8.35 2.52
CA PHE A 239 -7.16 9.44 1.64
C PHE A 239 -6.68 9.18 0.20
N ARG A 240 -7.15 9.94 -0.77
CA ARG A 240 -6.68 9.92 -2.15
C ARG A 240 -5.81 11.16 -2.42
N ASP A 241 -4.60 10.93 -2.89
CA ASP A 241 -3.73 12.01 -3.34
C ASP A 241 -4.10 12.45 -4.77
N SER A 242 -3.72 13.69 -5.13
CA SER A 242 -3.99 14.27 -6.44
C SER A 242 -3.35 13.49 -7.61
N ILE A 243 -2.30 12.72 -7.33
CA ILE A 243 -1.60 11.90 -8.34
C ILE A 243 -2.17 10.48 -8.50
N GLN A 244 -3.13 10.06 -7.70
CA GLN A 244 -3.70 8.70 -7.70
C GLN A 244 -4.98 8.58 -8.53
#